data_11b6bc54c008425a8c9ed8d18a2d1c2a
#
_entry.id   11b6bc54c008425a8c9ed8d18a2d1c2a
#
_cell.length_a   1.000
_cell.length_b   1.000
_cell.length_c   1.000
_cell.angle_alpha   90.00
_cell.angle_beta   90.00
_cell.angle_gamma   90.00
#
_symmetry.space_group_name_H-M   'P 1'
#
loop_
_entity.id
_entity.type
_entity.pdbx_description
1 polymer ?
#
loop_
_entity_poly.entity_id
_entity_poly.type
_entity_poly.pdbx_seq_one_letter_code
_entity_poly.pdbx_strand_id
1 'polypeptide(L)'
;MKNFGEWLPDQPDNTSGVTTAKNVIPAARGYRGLQDLSQYSNAADNRLRGIFAAKDDTGDPKIFAGDVTKLYEFTKSNSNLTNISKGGNYTSLGNDDIWKFIDFSGFVIGASGHNNILQVYDNGTSSLFADIANSPAAKHIAVVGDFVFTGNVKYGGNTYPNRVYFSSLASHTGWTIGTDQSDIQDIFDMGDITGIVGGEYATILCEKGIVRGSYVGTPLIFQFDK
;
A
#
# COMPACT_ATOMS: atom_id res chain seq x y z
N MET A 1 -43.05 -1.33 -20.14
CA MET A 1 -41.66 -1.53 -19.69
C MET A 1 -40.81 -1.59 -20.95
N LYS A 2 -39.88 -0.65 -21.17
CA LYS A 2 -38.90 -0.80 -22.26
C LYS A 2 -37.88 -1.84 -21.86
N ASN A 3 -37.78 -2.92 -22.61
CA ASN A 3 -36.68 -3.88 -22.45
C ASN A 3 -35.39 -3.22 -22.98
N PHE A 4 -34.47 -2.96 -22.09
CA PHE A 4 -33.12 -2.57 -22.50
C PHE A 4 -32.38 -3.83 -22.95
N GLY A 5 -31.80 -3.75 -24.15
CA GLY A 5 -30.97 -4.82 -24.70
C GLY A 5 -29.65 -4.99 -23.95
N GLU A 6 -28.84 -5.92 -24.43
CA GLU A 6 -27.49 -6.14 -23.90
C GLU A 6 -26.60 -4.91 -24.13
N TRP A 7 -25.67 -4.64 -23.20
CA TRP A 7 -24.71 -3.56 -23.37
C TRP A 7 -23.63 -3.97 -24.37
N LEU A 8 -23.61 -3.30 -25.50
CA LEU A 8 -22.74 -3.58 -26.64
C LEU A 8 -22.00 -2.29 -27.05
N PRO A 9 -20.96 -1.86 -26.29
CA PRO A 9 -20.30 -0.56 -26.49
C PRO A 9 -19.60 -0.44 -27.84
N ASP A 10 -19.18 -1.57 -28.44
CA ASP A 10 -18.42 -1.62 -29.68
C ASP A 10 -19.27 -1.85 -30.93
N GLN A 11 -20.60 -1.87 -30.76
CA GLN A 11 -21.50 -2.08 -31.91
C GLN A 11 -22.04 -0.74 -32.49
N PRO A 12 -22.33 -0.70 -33.77
CA PRO A 12 -22.96 0.47 -34.37
C PRO A 12 -24.31 0.84 -33.74
N ASP A 13 -24.65 2.12 -33.74
CA ASP A 13 -25.89 2.65 -33.14
C ASP A 13 -27.20 2.05 -33.69
N ASN A 14 -27.16 1.34 -34.81
CA ASN A 14 -28.32 0.66 -35.41
C ASN A 14 -28.56 -0.77 -34.88
N THR A 15 -27.76 -1.24 -33.96
CA THR A 15 -27.99 -2.54 -33.29
C THR A 15 -29.06 -2.43 -32.19
N SER A 16 -29.65 -3.57 -31.86
CA SER A 16 -30.70 -3.63 -30.82
C SER A 16 -30.18 -3.49 -29.40
N GLY A 17 -28.87 -3.33 -29.21
CA GLY A 17 -28.20 -3.20 -27.92
C GLY A 17 -28.19 -1.79 -27.37
N VAL A 18 -27.66 -1.64 -26.15
CA VAL A 18 -27.40 -0.37 -25.50
C VAL A 18 -25.91 -0.05 -25.63
N THR A 19 -25.57 1.03 -26.35
CA THR A 19 -24.18 1.46 -26.55
C THR A 19 -23.63 2.25 -25.35
N THR A 20 -24.49 2.92 -24.60
CA THR A 20 -24.11 3.71 -23.43
C THR A 20 -24.95 3.33 -22.21
N ALA A 21 -24.30 2.86 -21.15
CA ALA A 21 -24.91 2.56 -19.87
C ALA A 21 -24.15 3.28 -18.76
N LYS A 22 -24.78 4.26 -18.09
CA LYS A 22 -24.17 5.03 -16.99
C LYS A 22 -25.04 4.93 -15.75
N ASN A 23 -24.41 4.86 -14.58
CA ASN A 23 -25.06 4.77 -13.26
C ASN A 23 -26.03 3.59 -13.15
N VAL A 24 -25.71 2.46 -13.77
CA VAL A 24 -26.50 1.25 -13.74
C VAL A 24 -25.64 0.04 -13.38
N ILE A 25 -26.27 -0.94 -12.74
CA ILE A 25 -25.66 -2.24 -12.43
C ILE A 25 -26.39 -3.31 -13.24
N PRO A 26 -25.67 -4.20 -13.94
CA PRO A 26 -26.27 -5.34 -14.63
C PRO A 26 -27.07 -6.21 -13.64
N ALA A 27 -28.23 -6.68 -14.06
CA ALA A 27 -29.10 -7.59 -13.35
C ALA A 27 -29.55 -8.72 -14.26
N ALA A 28 -30.08 -9.81 -13.72
CA ALA A 28 -30.43 -11.01 -14.49
C ALA A 28 -31.42 -10.77 -15.66
N ARG A 29 -32.18 -9.69 -15.65
CA ARG A 29 -33.14 -9.32 -16.69
C ARG A 29 -33.10 -7.83 -17.04
N GLY A 30 -31.88 -7.28 -17.22
CA GLY A 30 -31.71 -5.87 -17.57
C GLY A 30 -30.75 -5.13 -16.64
N TYR A 31 -31.05 -3.88 -16.34
CA TYR A 31 -30.23 -3.01 -15.51
C TYR A 31 -31.05 -2.44 -14.37
N ARG A 32 -30.42 -2.28 -13.21
CA ARG A 32 -30.96 -1.51 -12.08
C ARG A 32 -30.15 -0.24 -11.88
N GLY A 33 -30.74 0.81 -11.37
CA GLY A 33 -30.02 2.02 -10.98
C GLY A 33 -28.96 1.72 -9.93
N LEU A 34 -27.78 2.33 -10.08
CA LEU A 34 -26.81 2.42 -8.99
C LEU A 34 -27.43 3.33 -7.92
N GLN A 35 -27.51 2.86 -6.69
CA GLN A 35 -27.95 3.71 -5.58
C GLN A 35 -26.89 4.78 -5.31
N ASP A 36 -27.33 5.95 -4.89
CA ASP A 36 -26.43 7.02 -4.48
C ASP A 36 -25.51 6.53 -3.35
N LEU A 37 -24.25 6.97 -3.41
CA LEU A 37 -23.32 6.73 -2.32
C LEU A 37 -23.73 7.60 -1.13
N SER A 38 -24.12 6.95 -0.03
CA SER A 38 -24.36 7.64 1.23
C SER A 38 -23.08 7.62 2.07
N GLN A 39 -22.82 8.72 2.77
CA GLN A 39 -21.74 8.79 3.72
C GLN A 39 -21.98 7.78 4.85
N TYR A 40 -21.01 6.89 5.10
CA TYR A 40 -21.09 5.85 6.10
C TYR A 40 -20.32 6.18 7.39
N SER A 41 -19.33 7.06 7.32
CA SER A 41 -18.52 7.49 8.46
C SER A 41 -18.45 9.01 8.55
N ASN A 42 -17.92 9.56 9.65
CA ASN A 42 -17.45 10.94 9.66
C ASN A 42 -16.39 11.16 8.56
N ALA A 43 -16.21 12.40 8.16
CA ALA A 43 -15.18 12.77 7.18
C ALA A 43 -13.77 12.70 7.80
N ALA A 44 -12.79 12.31 7.00
CA ALA A 44 -11.39 12.59 7.28
C ALA A 44 -11.11 14.09 7.07
N ASP A 45 -10.01 14.60 7.63
CA ASP A 45 -9.65 16.02 7.48
C ASP A 45 -9.32 16.39 6.03
N ASN A 46 -8.76 15.44 5.28
CA ASN A 46 -8.42 15.60 3.87
C ASN A 46 -8.83 14.36 3.06
N ARG A 47 -8.69 14.46 1.73
CA ARG A 47 -8.91 13.31 0.84
C ARG A 47 -8.02 12.13 1.25
N LEU A 48 -8.63 10.96 1.46
CA LEU A 48 -7.90 9.72 1.73
C LEU A 48 -7.04 9.34 0.53
N ARG A 49 -5.82 8.90 0.82
CA ARG A 49 -4.78 8.50 -0.16
C ARG A 49 -4.23 7.11 0.12
N GLY A 50 -4.98 6.28 0.76
CA GLY A 50 -4.66 4.87 1.02
C GLY A 50 -5.64 4.28 1.99
N ILE A 51 -5.91 2.99 1.82
CA ILE A 51 -6.75 2.20 2.71
C ILE A 51 -6.18 0.79 2.79
N PHE A 52 -6.29 0.18 3.96
CA PHE A 52 -5.81 -1.17 4.21
C PHE A 52 -6.68 -1.85 5.27
N ALA A 53 -6.88 -3.14 5.11
CA ALA A 53 -7.57 -3.96 6.10
C ALA A 53 -6.61 -5.03 6.62
N ALA A 54 -6.49 -5.11 7.94
CA ALA A 54 -5.76 -6.16 8.65
C ALA A 54 -6.69 -6.84 9.66
N LYS A 55 -6.28 -7.99 10.17
CA LYS A 55 -6.94 -8.65 11.30
C LYS A 55 -6.14 -8.38 12.56
N ASP A 56 -6.82 -8.12 13.65
CA ASP A 56 -6.17 -8.05 14.96
C ASP A 56 -5.91 -9.47 15.52
N ASP A 57 -5.32 -9.55 16.71
CA ASP A 57 -4.96 -10.81 17.37
C ASP A 57 -6.17 -11.69 17.71
N THR A 58 -7.38 -11.10 17.75
CA THR A 58 -8.63 -11.83 17.95
C THR A 58 -9.26 -12.28 16.64
N GLY A 59 -8.70 -11.86 15.50
CA GLY A 59 -9.19 -12.16 14.16
C GLY A 59 -10.22 -11.15 13.66
N ASP A 60 -10.52 -10.09 14.41
CA ASP A 60 -11.43 -9.05 14.00
C ASP A 60 -10.80 -8.10 12.96
N PRO A 61 -11.53 -7.72 11.91
CA PRO A 61 -11.00 -6.84 10.89
C PRO A 61 -10.91 -5.39 11.39
N LYS A 62 -9.72 -4.81 11.29
CA LYS A 62 -9.45 -3.38 11.44
C LYS A 62 -9.17 -2.76 10.08
N ILE A 63 -9.70 -1.58 9.84
CA ILE A 63 -9.50 -0.85 8.60
C ILE A 63 -8.73 0.43 8.91
N PHE A 64 -7.60 0.56 8.24
CA PHE A 64 -6.71 1.71 8.33
C PHE A 64 -6.84 2.56 7.07
N ALA A 65 -6.76 3.87 7.22
CA ALA A 65 -6.77 4.81 6.12
C ALA A 65 -5.78 5.94 6.37
N GLY A 66 -5.24 6.52 5.31
CA GLY A 66 -4.35 7.67 5.42
C GLY A 66 -4.75 8.80 4.49
N ASP A 67 -4.66 10.03 4.97
CA ASP A 67 -4.76 11.25 4.17
C ASP A 67 -3.37 11.88 3.95
N VAL A 68 -3.29 13.14 3.54
CA VAL A 68 -2.02 13.82 3.27
C VAL A 68 -1.18 14.04 4.53
N THR A 69 -1.76 14.03 5.73
CA THR A 69 -1.09 14.40 6.99
C THR A 69 -1.45 13.53 8.17
N LYS A 70 -2.42 12.63 8.04
CA LYS A 70 -2.95 11.83 9.16
C LYS A 70 -3.21 10.38 8.77
N LEU A 71 -3.18 9.52 9.78
CA LEU A 71 -3.60 8.13 9.72
C LEU A 71 -4.83 7.91 10.60
N TYR A 72 -5.74 7.07 10.13
CA TYR A 72 -7.03 6.80 10.78
C TYR A 72 -7.27 5.31 10.90
N GLU A 73 -8.01 4.93 11.94
CA GLU A 73 -8.69 3.65 12.05
C GLU A 73 -10.19 3.84 11.87
N PHE A 74 -10.80 3.00 11.06
CA PHE A 74 -12.25 2.96 10.94
C PHE A 74 -12.83 1.95 11.93
N THR A 75 -13.67 2.43 12.84
CA THR A 75 -14.38 1.62 13.83
C THR A 75 -15.79 1.33 13.35
N LYS A 76 -16.10 0.06 13.06
CA LYS A 76 -17.38 -0.37 12.51
C LYS A 76 -18.56 -0.14 13.48
N SER A 77 -18.36 -0.31 14.79
CA SER A 77 -19.44 -0.26 15.79
C SER A 77 -20.11 1.11 15.88
N ASN A 78 -19.40 2.19 15.59
CA ASN A 78 -19.92 3.56 15.61
C ASN A 78 -19.75 4.29 14.27
N SER A 79 -19.27 3.60 13.24
CA SER A 79 -18.99 4.14 11.90
C SER A 79 -18.09 5.38 11.91
N ASN A 80 -17.07 5.39 12.77
CA ASN A 80 -16.15 6.51 12.91
C ASN A 80 -14.77 6.21 12.33
N LEU A 81 -14.18 7.25 11.68
CA LEU A 81 -12.75 7.36 11.41
C LEU A 81 -12.10 8.09 12.59
N THR A 82 -11.31 7.37 13.35
CA THR A 82 -10.56 7.91 14.49
C THR A 82 -9.13 8.20 14.08
N ASN A 83 -8.63 9.41 14.35
CA ASN A 83 -7.24 9.75 14.12
C ASN A 83 -6.34 8.97 15.07
N ILE A 84 -5.48 8.14 14.50
CA ILE A 84 -4.48 7.31 15.20
C ILE A 84 -3.06 7.61 14.72
N SER A 85 -2.81 8.81 14.23
CA SER A 85 -1.47 9.28 13.87
C SER A 85 -0.57 9.27 15.11
N LYS A 86 0.74 9.16 14.91
CA LYS A 86 1.72 9.47 15.95
C LYS A 86 1.44 10.86 16.54
N GLY A 87 2.03 11.23 17.67
CA GLY A 87 1.75 12.46 18.44
C GLY A 87 1.86 13.77 17.68
N GLY A 88 1.30 13.86 16.48
CA GLY A 88 1.27 15.02 15.61
C GLY A 88 0.91 14.69 14.15
N ASN A 89 0.92 15.69 13.28
CA ASN A 89 0.70 15.49 11.86
C ASN A 89 1.98 14.96 11.17
N TYR A 90 1.79 14.14 10.14
CA TYR A 90 2.87 13.78 9.24
C TYR A 90 3.27 14.96 8.35
N THR A 91 4.51 14.94 7.86
CA THR A 91 4.88 15.84 6.77
C THR A 91 4.00 15.53 5.56
N SER A 92 3.43 16.57 4.98
CA SER A 92 2.46 16.45 3.89
C SER A 92 3.00 15.57 2.75
N LEU A 93 2.19 14.62 2.30
CA LEU A 93 2.53 13.79 1.16
C LEU A 93 2.69 14.63 -0.10
N GLY A 94 3.59 14.20 -0.99
CA GLY A 94 3.66 14.74 -2.35
C GLY A 94 2.36 14.50 -3.13
N ASN A 95 2.16 15.21 -4.24
CA ASN A 95 0.89 15.15 -5.00
C ASN A 95 0.53 13.73 -5.47
N ASP A 96 1.53 12.94 -5.85
CA ASP A 96 1.36 11.57 -6.38
C ASP A 96 1.65 10.50 -5.33
N ASP A 97 2.02 10.90 -4.12
CA ASP A 97 2.30 9.94 -3.04
C ASP A 97 1.00 9.45 -2.40
N ILE A 98 0.99 8.17 -2.08
CA ILE A 98 -0.11 7.49 -1.41
C ILE A 98 0.43 6.68 -0.23
N TRP A 99 -0.41 6.44 0.75
CA TRP A 99 -0.12 5.47 1.80
C TRP A 99 -0.23 4.06 1.23
N LYS A 100 0.81 3.27 1.43
CA LYS A 100 0.84 1.82 1.19
C LYS A 100 1.10 1.13 2.50
N PHE A 101 0.36 0.06 2.74
CA PHE A 101 0.44 -0.67 3.99
C PHE A 101 0.72 -2.14 3.72
N ILE A 102 1.34 -2.78 4.68
CA ILE A 102 1.52 -4.23 4.76
C ILE A 102 1.16 -4.70 6.17
N ASP A 103 0.81 -5.97 6.30
CA ASP A 103 0.79 -6.68 7.58
C ASP A 103 2.05 -7.54 7.67
N PHE A 104 2.83 -7.32 8.70
CA PHE A 104 4.04 -8.09 9.00
C PHE A 104 3.94 -8.64 10.42
N SER A 105 3.52 -9.91 10.53
CA SER A 105 3.41 -10.62 11.82
C SER A 105 2.58 -9.86 12.88
N GLY A 106 1.43 -9.31 12.48
CA GLY A 106 0.55 -8.55 13.37
C GLY A 106 0.89 -7.07 13.50
N PHE A 107 1.97 -6.61 12.85
CA PHE A 107 2.33 -5.20 12.75
C PHE A 107 1.85 -4.63 11.42
N VAL A 108 1.00 -3.63 11.47
CA VAL A 108 0.63 -2.86 10.27
C VAL A 108 1.70 -1.80 10.02
N ILE A 109 2.40 -1.89 8.89
CA ILE A 109 3.47 -0.97 8.54
C ILE A 109 3.05 -0.14 7.35
N GLY A 110 3.18 1.20 7.48
CA GLY A 110 2.82 2.17 6.46
C GLY A 110 4.02 2.89 5.86
N ALA A 111 4.01 3.03 4.53
CA ALA A 111 4.94 3.86 3.76
C ALA A 111 4.16 4.93 2.99
N SER A 112 4.67 6.15 2.92
CA SER A 112 3.96 7.31 2.37
C SER A 112 4.81 8.18 1.43
N GLY A 113 5.72 7.58 0.69
CA GLY A 113 6.66 8.31 -0.16
C GLY A 113 7.90 8.79 0.60
N HIS A 114 8.51 9.89 0.16
CA HIS A 114 9.82 10.32 0.65
C HIS A 114 9.79 11.31 1.82
N ASN A 115 8.60 11.71 2.27
CA ASN A 115 8.48 12.77 3.27
C ASN A 115 8.44 12.25 4.71
N ASN A 116 8.07 10.99 4.90
CA ASN A 116 7.99 10.37 6.22
C ASN A 116 8.67 9.00 6.18
N ILE A 117 9.38 8.65 7.24
CA ILE A 117 9.92 7.30 7.47
C ILE A 117 8.78 6.31 7.68
N LEU A 118 9.07 5.03 7.65
CA LEU A 118 8.04 4.00 7.87
C LEU A 118 7.34 4.18 9.21
N GLN A 119 6.05 3.91 9.21
CA GLN A 119 5.18 3.97 10.39
C GLN A 119 4.75 2.57 10.77
N VAL A 120 4.64 2.29 12.05
CA VAL A 120 4.19 0.99 12.57
C VAL A 120 3.03 1.16 13.53
N TYR A 121 2.10 0.23 13.46
CA TYR A 121 1.00 0.03 14.40
C TYR A 121 0.97 -1.43 14.81
N ASP A 122 1.17 -1.71 16.08
CA ASP A 122 0.97 -3.04 16.64
C ASP A 122 -0.54 -3.28 16.78
N ASN A 123 -1.06 -4.19 15.99
CA ASN A 123 -2.49 -4.39 15.84
C ASN A 123 -3.17 -5.00 17.07
N GLY A 124 -2.40 -5.59 17.98
CA GLY A 124 -2.88 -6.11 19.27
C GLY A 124 -2.86 -5.08 20.41
N THR A 125 -1.89 -4.18 20.45
CA THR A 125 -1.63 -3.35 21.64
C THR A 125 -1.55 -1.85 21.41
N SER A 126 -1.26 -1.39 20.19
CA SER A 126 -1.11 0.05 19.91
C SER A 126 -2.44 0.78 19.89
N SER A 127 -2.41 2.04 20.30
CA SER A 127 -3.50 3.01 20.10
C SER A 127 -3.16 4.06 19.05
N LEU A 128 -1.91 4.22 18.69
CA LEU A 128 -1.39 5.18 17.70
C LEU A 128 -0.29 4.54 16.86
N PHE A 129 -0.13 5.01 15.64
CA PHE A 129 1.07 4.75 14.86
C PHE A 129 2.31 5.35 15.50
N ALA A 130 3.47 4.77 15.23
CA ALA A 130 4.77 5.27 15.67
C ALA A 130 5.79 5.22 14.52
N ASP A 131 6.83 6.07 14.60
CA ASP A 131 7.97 6.01 13.68
C ASP A 131 8.78 4.73 13.89
N ILE A 132 9.15 4.06 12.80
CA ILE A 132 10.18 3.02 12.85
C ILE A 132 11.54 3.70 12.76
N ALA A 133 12.25 3.76 13.87
CA ALA A 133 13.57 4.41 13.93
C ALA A 133 14.55 3.82 12.92
N ASN A 134 15.36 4.67 12.29
CA ASN A 134 16.36 4.31 11.28
C ASN A 134 15.80 3.68 9.98
N SER A 135 14.50 3.51 9.86
CA SER A 135 13.91 3.04 8.61
C SER A 135 14.02 4.09 7.50
N PRO A 136 14.04 3.68 6.22
CA PRO A 136 13.95 4.64 5.13
C PRO A 136 12.54 5.24 5.03
N ALA A 137 12.42 6.37 4.36
CA ALA A 137 11.16 6.76 3.73
C ALA A 137 11.08 6.09 2.36
N ALA A 138 9.91 5.60 1.94
CA ALA A 138 9.79 4.81 0.72
C ALA A 138 8.47 5.02 -0.01
N LYS A 139 8.50 4.87 -1.34
CA LYS A 139 7.29 4.88 -2.19
C LYS A 139 6.61 3.51 -2.28
N HIS A 140 7.37 2.44 -2.06
CA HIS A 140 6.87 1.07 -2.18
C HIS A 140 7.30 0.25 -0.97
N ILE A 141 6.40 -0.62 -0.52
CA ILE A 141 6.63 -1.53 0.60
C ILE A 141 5.97 -2.87 0.29
N ALA A 142 6.60 -3.96 0.70
CA ALA A 142 6.07 -5.32 0.57
C ALA A 142 6.67 -6.24 1.66
N VAL A 143 6.02 -7.37 1.92
CA VAL A 143 6.59 -8.46 2.72
C VAL A 143 7.18 -9.49 1.77
N VAL A 144 8.45 -9.85 1.96
CA VAL A 144 9.15 -10.87 1.17
C VAL A 144 9.75 -11.89 2.13
N GLY A 145 9.15 -13.08 2.18
CA GLY A 145 9.48 -14.03 3.24
C GLY A 145 9.33 -13.39 4.61
N ASP A 146 10.39 -13.41 5.40
CA ASP A 146 10.44 -12.83 6.74
C ASP A 146 11.11 -11.43 6.77
N PHE A 147 11.05 -10.69 5.67
CA PHE A 147 11.63 -9.36 5.56
C PHE A 147 10.59 -8.32 5.16
N VAL A 148 10.76 -7.10 5.67
CA VAL A 148 10.07 -5.92 5.15
C VAL A 148 10.92 -5.30 4.04
N PHE A 149 10.42 -5.30 2.81
CA PHE A 149 11.08 -4.70 1.65
C PHE A 149 10.53 -3.32 1.35
N THR A 150 11.41 -2.40 1.05
CA THR A 150 11.06 -1.06 0.56
C THR A 150 11.75 -0.77 -0.77
N GLY A 151 11.15 0.06 -1.60
CA GLY A 151 11.74 0.48 -2.86
C GLY A 151 11.44 1.92 -3.22
N ASN A 152 12.28 2.52 -4.04
CA ASN A 152 12.29 3.94 -4.32
C ASN A 152 12.37 4.71 -3.00
N VAL A 153 13.55 4.68 -2.39
CA VAL A 153 13.75 5.07 -0.98
C VAL A 153 14.44 6.41 -0.85
N LYS A 154 14.18 7.07 0.28
CA LYS A 154 14.98 8.18 0.77
C LYS A 154 15.61 7.80 2.10
N TYR A 155 16.93 7.88 2.17
CA TYR A 155 17.71 7.51 3.35
C TYR A 155 18.95 8.40 3.47
N GLY A 156 19.31 8.79 4.71
CA GLY A 156 20.46 9.65 4.95
C GLY A 156 20.37 11.02 4.24
N GLY A 157 19.15 11.54 4.01
CA GLY A 157 18.90 12.79 3.32
C GLY A 157 18.86 12.72 1.78
N ASN A 158 19.28 11.59 1.19
CA ASN A 158 19.33 11.39 -0.26
C ASN A 158 18.19 10.48 -0.75
N THR A 159 17.73 10.72 -1.98
CA THR A 159 16.72 9.90 -2.66
C THR A 159 17.41 8.93 -3.63
N TYR A 160 17.01 7.67 -3.56
CA TYR A 160 17.51 6.56 -4.38
C TYR A 160 16.33 5.86 -5.06
N PRO A 161 15.90 6.32 -6.22
CA PRO A 161 14.69 5.79 -6.86
C PRO A 161 14.83 4.36 -7.37
N ASN A 162 16.06 3.90 -7.60
CA ASN A 162 16.39 2.54 -8.05
C ASN A 162 16.88 1.61 -6.93
N ARG A 163 16.74 2.02 -5.65
CA ARG A 163 17.21 1.26 -4.49
C ARG A 163 16.10 0.48 -3.83
N VAL A 164 16.39 -0.78 -3.53
CA VAL A 164 15.69 -1.59 -2.53
C VAL A 164 16.44 -1.48 -1.22
N TYR A 165 15.70 -1.39 -0.11
CA TYR A 165 16.23 -1.51 1.24
C TYR A 165 15.32 -2.47 2.00
N PHE A 166 15.89 -3.50 2.62
CA PHE A 166 15.12 -4.51 3.36
C PHE A 166 15.57 -4.57 4.82
N SER A 167 14.62 -4.89 5.68
CA SER A 167 14.80 -4.97 7.12
C SER A 167 15.72 -6.14 7.52
N SER A 168 16.05 -6.23 8.79
CA SER A 168 16.61 -7.45 9.37
C SER A 168 15.62 -8.62 9.29
N LEU A 169 16.13 -9.84 9.30
CA LEU A 169 15.33 -11.07 9.28
C LEU A 169 14.35 -11.09 10.46
N ALA A 170 13.09 -11.38 10.17
CA ALA A 170 11.98 -11.46 11.13
C ALA A 170 11.82 -10.21 12.02
N SER A 171 12.27 -9.05 11.56
CA SER A 171 12.22 -7.80 12.33
C SER A 171 11.74 -6.63 11.48
N HIS A 172 10.72 -5.92 11.95
CA HIS A 172 10.26 -4.67 11.32
C HIS A 172 11.07 -3.44 11.78
N THR A 173 11.87 -3.56 12.86
CA THR A 173 12.64 -2.45 13.45
C THR A 173 14.13 -2.45 13.09
N GLY A 174 14.63 -3.55 12.54
CA GLY A 174 16.04 -3.71 12.20
C GLY A 174 16.38 -3.09 10.84
N TRP A 175 16.90 -1.84 10.83
CA TRP A 175 17.23 -1.09 9.63
C TRP A 175 18.69 -0.61 9.61
N THR A 176 19.60 -1.39 10.19
CA THR A 176 21.02 -1.09 10.16
C THR A 176 21.71 -1.99 9.13
N ILE A 177 22.20 -1.40 8.06
CA ILE A 177 22.89 -2.10 6.96
C ILE A 177 24.04 -2.98 7.51
N GLY A 178 24.07 -4.24 7.07
CA GLY A 178 25.08 -5.23 7.50
C GLY A 178 24.79 -5.86 8.87
N THR A 179 23.66 -5.56 9.51
CA THR A 179 23.27 -6.14 10.80
C THR A 179 22.04 -7.04 10.62
N ASP A 180 22.09 -8.27 11.15
CA ASP A 180 21.00 -9.24 11.11
C ASP A 180 20.33 -9.39 9.73
N GLN A 181 21.17 -9.38 8.68
CA GLN A 181 20.77 -9.50 7.28
C GLN A 181 20.02 -8.28 6.71
N SER A 182 19.95 -7.14 7.42
CA SER A 182 19.45 -5.90 6.80
C SER A 182 20.47 -5.37 5.81
N ASP A 183 20.04 -5.04 4.57
CA ASP A 183 20.92 -4.53 3.54
C ASP A 183 20.19 -3.73 2.47
N ILE A 184 20.93 -3.18 1.53
CA ILE A 184 20.46 -2.41 0.39
C ILE A 184 20.91 -3.04 -0.91
N GLN A 185 20.12 -2.84 -1.97
CA GLN A 185 20.52 -3.18 -3.33
C GLN A 185 20.11 -2.08 -4.30
N ASP A 186 21.07 -1.54 -5.02
CA ASP A 186 20.82 -0.64 -6.14
C ASP A 186 20.62 -1.46 -7.43
N ILE A 187 19.48 -1.22 -8.08
CA ILE A 187 19.13 -1.90 -9.34
C ILE A 187 19.48 -0.97 -10.48
N PHE A 188 20.74 -1.11 -10.95
CA PHE A 188 21.24 -0.32 -12.06
C PHE A 188 20.60 -0.77 -13.39
N ASP A 189 20.54 0.15 -14.37
CA ASP A 189 20.12 -0.04 -15.76
C ASP A 189 18.61 -0.29 -15.97
N MET A 190 17.83 -0.47 -14.90
CA MET A 190 16.40 -0.75 -14.99
C MET A 190 15.51 0.48 -14.80
N GLY A 191 16.09 1.65 -14.52
CA GLY A 191 15.34 2.86 -14.19
C GLY A 191 14.78 2.86 -12.77
N ASP A 192 13.80 3.70 -12.51
CA ASP A 192 13.21 3.85 -11.19
C ASP A 192 12.33 2.65 -10.81
N ILE A 193 12.28 2.32 -9.54
CA ILE A 193 11.35 1.32 -9.02
C ILE A 193 9.95 1.93 -8.98
N THR A 194 9.01 1.31 -9.69
CA THR A 194 7.61 1.73 -9.83
C THR A 194 6.65 0.89 -9.00
N GLY A 195 7.11 -0.25 -8.48
CA GLY A 195 6.34 -1.14 -7.63
C GLY A 195 7.16 -2.27 -7.03
N ILE A 196 6.68 -2.85 -5.93
CA ILE A 196 7.19 -4.11 -5.38
C ILE A 196 5.99 -4.98 -5.03
N VAL A 197 6.06 -6.23 -5.43
CA VAL A 197 5.13 -7.28 -5.02
C VAL A 197 5.93 -8.30 -4.21
N GLY A 198 5.44 -8.59 -3.02
CA GLY A 198 6.06 -9.54 -2.09
C GLY A 198 5.51 -10.97 -2.23
N GLY A 199 5.98 -11.84 -1.38
CA GLY A 199 5.68 -13.25 -1.32
C GLY A 199 6.93 -14.04 -0.97
N GLU A 200 7.09 -15.23 -1.54
CA GLU A 200 8.34 -16.01 -1.42
C GLU A 200 9.53 -15.26 -2.06
N TYR A 201 9.27 -14.51 -3.11
CA TYR A 201 10.24 -13.70 -3.85
C TYR A 201 9.81 -12.24 -3.86
N ALA A 202 10.80 -11.34 -3.96
CA ALA A 202 10.54 -9.96 -4.32
C ALA A 202 10.37 -9.84 -5.84
N THR A 203 9.20 -9.39 -6.31
CA THR A 203 9.01 -8.98 -7.71
C THR A 203 9.07 -7.45 -7.75
N ILE A 204 10.17 -6.92 -8.28
CA ILE A 204 10.43 -5.49 -8.33
C ILE A 204 10.12 -4.99 -9.73
N LEU A 205 9.12 -4.14 -9.84
CA LEU A 205 8.72 -3.51 -11.08
C LEU A 205 9.54 -2.24 -11.27
N CYS A 206 10.24 -2.15 -12.37
CA CYS A 206 11.06 -1.00 -12.76
C CYS A 206 10.56 -0.41 -14.07
N GLU A 207 10.99 0.81 -14.40
CA GLU A 207 10.58 1.47 -15.66
C GLU A 207 10.90 0.66 -16.92
N LYS A 208 12.01 -0.10 -16.92
CA LYS A 208 12.50 -0.82 -18.10
C LYS A 208 12.34 -2.34 -18.02
N GLY A 209 11.79 -2.87 -16.94
CA GLY A 209 11.58 -4.31 -16.79
C GLY A 209 11.27 -4.75 -15.37
N ILE A 210 11.42 -6.03 -15.12
CA ILE A 210 11.11 -6.67 -13.84
C ILE A 210 12.38 -7.33 -13.31
N VAL A 211 12.63 -7.17 -12.01
CA VAL A 211 13.73 -7.82 -11.30
C VAL A 211 13.16 -8.73 -10.23
N ARG A 212 13.65 -9.96 -10.17
CA ARG A 212 13.30 -10.92 -9.13
C ARG A 212 14.38 -10.93 -8.06
N GLY A 213 14.00 -10.71 -6.80
CA GLY A 213 14.87 -10.90 -5.63
C GLY A 213 14.55 -12.23 -4.94
N SER A 214 15.50 -13.13 -4.89
CA SER A 214 15.38 -14.45 -4.26
C SER A 214 16.25 -14.52 -3.02
N TYR A 215 15.70 -14.98 -1.89
CA TYR A 215 16.50 -15.19 -0.67
C TYR A 215 17.45 -16.38 -0.88
N VAL A 216 18.73 -16.15 -0.65
CA VAL A 216 19.81 -17.15 -0.80
C VAL A 216 20.62 -17.33 0.48
N GLY A 217 20.32 -16.56 1.52
CA GLY A 217 21.06 -16.61 2.79
C GLY A 217 22.41 -15.89 2.73
N THR A 218 23.09 -15.90 3.86
CA THR A 218 24.41 -15.25 4.00
C THR A 218 25.46 -15.95 3.13
N PRO A 219 26.43 -15.21 2.53
CA PRO A 219 26.67 -13.78 2.74
C PRO A 219 25.90 -12.81 1.83
N LEU A 220 25.22 -13.29 0.80
CA LEU A 220 24.55 -12.43 -0.20
C LEU A 220 23.17 -11.97 0.21
N ILE A 221 22.52 -12.68 1.13
CA ILE A 221 21.16 -12.48 1.62
C ILE A 221 20.11 -12.63 0.51
N PHE A 222 20.11 -11.74 -0.49
CA PHE A 222 19.25 -11.83 -1.68
C PHE A 222 20.09 -11.80 -2.97
N GLN A 223 19.69 -12.64 -3.93
CA GLN A 223 20.15 -12.57 -5.31
C GLN A 223 19.07 -11.89 -6.15
N PHE A 224 19.50 -10.95 -7.01
CA PHE A 224 18.61 -10.17 -7.87
C PHE A 224 18.85 -10.52 -9.34
N ASP A 225 17.84 -11.12 -9.99
CA ASP A 225 17.86 -11.53 -11.39
C ASP A 225 16.94 -10.64 -12.21
N LYS A 226 17.41 -10.24 -13.42
CA LYS A 226 16.69 -9.36 -14.36
C LYS A 226 15.94 -10.16 -15.40
#